data_b23ee01b2712eb5bdb53cb5e2c5d7fb4
#
_entry.id   b23ee01b2712eb5bdb53cb5e2c5d7fb4
#
_cell.length_a   1.000
_cell.length_b   1.000
_cell.length_c   1.000
_cell.angle_alpha   90.00
_cell.angle_beta   90.00
_cell.angle_gamma   90.00
#
_symmetry.space_group_name_H-M   'P 1'
#
loop_
_entity.id
_entity.type
_entity.pdbx_description
1 polymer ?
#
loop_
_entity_poly.entity_id
_entity_poly.type
_entity_poly.pdbx_seq_one_letter_code
_entity_poly.pdbx_strand_id
1 'polypeptide(L)'
;MKAWKIHACLAAILSVSSAANAATDLKVYAASSMTNAIDDIAQKFEQQYDVKVTPVYGGSSSIARQILNGAPADVFISANTKWMNYLVKSKAVKSDNVTNLVHNSLVLIAPQASTVASFNFSDANGWSQALAGNRLALGNPASVPAGMYARESLTNLGVWKKIERQVAPAKNVRLALALVERGEAPLGVVYKTDALLTNKVKVVGEFANNTHADIVYPAAVVKDSTQSKQFFEYLKSDDAKQVFVQYGFQ
;
A
#
# COMPACT_ATOMS: atom_id res chain seq x y z
N MET A 1 -85.42 -22.01 -18.15
CA MET A 1 -84.46 -20.97 -17.89
C MET A 1 -83.38 -21.56 -16.93
N LYS A 2 -82.16 -21.89 -17.44
CA LYS A 2 -81.08 -22.49 -16.67
C LYS A 2 -80.08 -21.40 -16.33
N ALA A 3 -79.83 -21.12 -15.02
CA ALA A 3 -78.86 -20.19 -14.53
C ALA A 3 -77.51 -20.85 -14.51
N TRP A 4 -76.54 -20.25 -15.23
CA TRP A 4 -75.14 -20.68 -15.26
C TRP A 4 -74.35 -19.96 -14.15
N LYS A 5 -73.85 -20.72 -13.20
CA LYS A 5 -73.02 -20.20 -12.15
C LYS A 5 -71.52 -20.17 -12.64
N ILE A 6 -71.01 -18.99 -12.83
CA ILE A 6 -69.60 -18.76 -13.15
C ILE A 6 -68.78 -18.78 -11.82
N HIS A 7 -67.90 -19.77 -11.68
CA HIS A 7 -66.89 -19.81 -10.56
C HIS A 7 -65.63 -19.06 -10.99
N ALA A 8 -65.39 -17.90 -10.40
CA ALA A 8 -64.16 -17.18 -10.57
C ALA A 8 -63.09 -17.77 -9.60
N CYS A 9 -62.14 -18.48 -10.16
CA CYS A 9 -60.95 -18.88 -9.41
C CYS A 9 -59.96 -17.69 -9.32
N LEU A 10 -59.81 -17.14 -8.14
CA LEU A 10 -58.82 -16.09 -7.83
C LEU A 10 -57.46 -16.78 -7.57
N ALA A 11 -56.58 -16.79 -8.56
CA ALA A 11 -55.18 -17.25 -8.39
C ALA A 11 -54.36 -16.15 -7.70
N ALA A 12 -54.04 -16.32 -6.43
CA ALA A 12 -53.15 -15.44 -5.71
C ALA A 12 -51.69 -15.74 -6.15
N ILE A 13 -51.09 -14.85 -6.94
CA ILE A 13 -49.70 -14.88 -7.31
C ILE A 13 -48.92 -14.33 -6.12
N LEU A 14 -48.30 -15.22 -5.36
CA LEU A 14 -47.30 -14.87 -4.34
C LEU A 14 -46.01 -14.40 -5.05
N SER A 15 -45.83 -13.08 -5.18
CA SER A 15 -44.60 -12.47 -5.63
C SER A 15 -43.53 -12.61 -4.53
N VAL A 16 -42.69 -13.61 -4.64
CA VAL A 16 -41.47 -13.71 -3.82
C VAL A 16 -40.50 -12.62 -4.30
N SER A 17 -40.52 -11.47 -3.63
CA SER A 17 -39.53 -10.43 -3.83
C SER A 17 -38.18 -10.97 -3.28
N SER A 18 -37.33 -11.51 -4.16
CA SER A 18 -35.94 -11.71 -3.87
C SER A 18 -35.32 -10.34 -3.61
N ALA A 19 -35.13 -9.95 -2.35
CA ALA A 19 -34.30 -8.84 -2.00
C ALA A 19 -32.88 -9.23 -2.48
N ALA A 20 -32.46 -8.69 -3.62
CA ALA A 20 -31.08 -8.74 -4.03
C ALA A 20 -30.30 -7.99 -2.94
N ASN A 21 -29.64 -8.74 -2.06
CA ASN A 21 -28.63 -8.18 -1.18
C ASN A 21 -27.55 -7.60 -2.10
N ALA A 22 -27.56 -6.28 -2.28
CA ALA A 22 -26.41 -5.62 -2.91
C ALA A 22 -25.19 -5.92 -2.03
N ALA A 23 -24.23 -6.66 -2.58
CA ALA A 23 -22.98 -6.94 -1.88
C ALA A 23 -22.43 -5.62 -1.31
N THR A 24 -22.13 -5.62 -0.02
CA THR A 24 -21.64 -4.41 0.64
C THR A 24 -20.25 -4.09 0.09
N ASP A 25 -20.08 -2.91 -0.50
CA ASP A 25 -18.79 -2.44 -1.05
C ASP A 25 -17.90 -1.91 0.08
N LEU A 26 -16.83 -2.63 0.38
CA LEU A 26 -15.83 -2.30 1.38
C LEU A 26 -14.63 -1.60 0.73
N LYS A 27 -14.36 -0.35 1.08
CA LYS A 27 -13.27 0.45 0.49
C LYS A 27 -12.01 0.41 1.36
N VAL A 28 -10.96 -0.23 0.83
CA VAL A 28 -9.67 -0.38 1.49
C VAL A 28 -8.66 0.59 0.90
N TYR A 29 -8.30 1.60 1.66
CA TYR A 29 -7.31 2.60 1.25
C TYR A 29 -5.93 2.17 1.75
N ALA A 30 -5.00 1.84 0.84
CA ALA A 30 -3.71 1.24 1.22
C ALA A 30 -2.52 1.92 0.55
N ALA A 31 -1.36 1.84 1.22
CA ALA A 31 -0.08 2.24 0.64
C ALA A 31 0.18 1.47 -0.66
N SER A 32 0.67 2.16 -1.71
CA SER A 32 0.91 1.58 -3.04
C SER A 32 1.84 0.38 -3.05
N SER A 33 2.76 0.27 -2.08
CA SER A 33 3.64 -0.90 -1.92
C SER A 33 2.88 -2.19 -1.58
N MET A 34 1.65 -2.09 -1.10
CA MET A 34 0.82 -3.24 -0.73
C MET A 34 -0.13 -3.71 -1.83
N THR A 35 -0.14 -3.07 -3.00
CA THR A 35 -1.12 -3.33 -4.08
C THR A 35 -1.33 -4.82 -4.30
N ASN A 36 -0.31 -5.56 -4.66
CA ASN A 36 -0.44 -6.98 -5.02
C ASN A 36 -0.88 -7.86 -3.83
N ALA A 37 -0.32 -7.63 -2.64
CA ALA A 37 -0.70 -8.40 -1.45
C ALA A 37 -2.16 -8.13 -1.03
N ILE A 38 -2.60 -6.86 -1.08
CA ILE A 38 -3.98 -6.52 -0.71
C ILE A 38 -4.98 -6.97 -1.78
N ASP A 39 -4.62 -6.97 -3.07
CA ASP A 39 -5.48 -7.53 -4.13
C ASP A 39 -5.73 -9.03 -3.89
N ASP A 40 -4.69 -9.81 -3.59
CA ASP A 40 -4.84 -11.24 -3.30
C ASP A 40 -5.60 -11.49 -1.99
N ILE A 41 -5.35 -10.70 -0.95
CA ILE A 41 -6.07 -10.79 0.32
C ILE A 41 -7.56 -10.45 0.11
N ALA A 42 -7.85 -9.39 -0.66
CA ALA A 42 -9.20 -9.00 -1.00
C ALA A 42 -9.94 -10.11 -1.73
N GLN A 43 -9.31 -10.71 -2.75
CA GLN A 43 -9.90 -11.83 -3.49
C GLN A 43 -10.19 -13.04 -2.58
N LYS A 44 -9.28 -13.41 -1.69
CA LYS A 44 -9.50 -14.51 -0.72
C LYS A 44 -10.63 -14.18 0.26
N PHE A 45 -10.69 -12.93 0.73
CA PHE A 45 -11.75 -12.46 1.62
C PHE A 45 -13.13 -12.52 0.93
N GLU A 46 -13.24 -12.05 -0.31
CA GLU A 46 -14.48 -12.09 -1.10
C GLU A 46 -14.98 -13.53 -1.35
N GLN A 47 -14.07 -14.50 -1.46
CA GLN A 47 -14.43 -15.92 -1.60
C GLN A 47 -15.03 -16.52 -0.32
N GLN A 48 -14.70 -15.96 0.85
CA GLN A 48 -15.18 -16.46 2.16
C GLN A 48 -16.40 -15.69 2.66
N TYR A 49 -16.57 -14.44 2.23
CA TYR A 49 -17.58 -13.53 2.73
C TYR A 49 -18.32 -12.87 1.55
N ASP A 50 -19.60 -12.66 1.71
CA ASP A 50 -20.43 -11.95 0.70
C ASP A 50 -20.23 -10.42 0.82
N VAL A 51 -18.98 -9.98 0.63
CA VAL A 51 -18.55 -8.58 0.72
C VAL A 51 -17.59 -8.30 -0.42
N LYS A 52 -17.91 -7.32 -1.26
CA LYS A 52 -17.01 -6.85 -2.30
C LYS A 52 -15.96 -5.90 -1.69
N VAL A 53 -14.69 -6.11 -1.99
CA VAL A 53 -13.58 -5.23 -1.57
C VAL A 53 -13.14 -4.36 -2.75
N THR A 54 -13.11 -3.06 -2.53
CA THR A 54 -12.63 -2.09 -3.53
C THR A 54 -11.37 -1.41 -3.00
N PRO A 55 -10.15 -1.87 -3.39
CA PRO A 55 -8.92 -1.26 -2.97
C PRO A 55 -8.66 0.08 -3.68
N VAL A 56 -8.07 1.03 -2.94
CA VAL A 56 -7.60 2.33 -3.44
C VAL A 56 -6.16 2.53 -3.02
N TYR A 57 -5.25 2.62 -3.99
CA TYR A 57 -3.81 2.67 -3.73
C TYR A 57 -3.19 4.04 -3.98
N GLY A 58 -2.23 4.42 -3.12
CA GLY A 58 -1.51 5.67 -3.27
C GLY A 58 -0.36 5.82 -2.28
N GLY A 59 0.30 6.96 -2.29
CA GLY A 59 1.22 7.31 -1.19
C GLY A 59 0.42 7.50 0.10
N SER A 60 0.87 6.92 1.22
CA SER A 60 0.15 6.98 2.50
C SER A 60 -0.20 8.42 2.92
N SER A 61 0.66 9.38 2.59
CA SER A 61 0.40 10.81 2.83
C SER A 61 -0.79 11.36 2.05
N SER A 62 -0.92 10.96 0.80
CA SER A 62 -2.03 11.39 -0.07
C SER A 62 -3.33 10.77 0.41
N ILE A 63 -3.30 9.46 0.68
CA ILE A 63 -4.45 8.70 1.17
C ILE A 63 -4.92 9.24 2.53
N ALA A 64 -4.03 9.44 3.49
CA ALA A 64 -4.40 9.97 4.79
C ALA A 64 -5.09 11.34 4.69
N ARG A 65 -4.60 12.22 3.80
CA ARG A 65 -5.26 13.50 3.54
C ARG A 65 -6.62 13.36 2.85
N GLN A 66 -6.77 12.42 1.92
CA GLN A 66 -8.06 12.13 1.29
C GLN A 66 -9.09 11.65 2.31
N ILE A 67 -8.70 10.75 3.22
CA ILE A 67 -9.56 10.26 4.31
C ILE A 67 -10.00 11.43 5.20
N LEU A 68 -9.06 12.30 5.61
CA LEU A 68 -9.38 13.46 6.44
C LEU A 68 -10.32 14.45 5.72
N ASN A 69 -10.25 14.52 4.39
CA ASN A 69 -11.14 15.34 3.55
C ASN A 69 -12.43 14.62 3.13
N GLY A 70 -12.79 13.52 3.80
CA GLY A 70 -14.07 12.84 3.63
C GLY A 70 -14.09 11.73 2.57
N ALA A 71 -12.92 11.23 2.11
CA ALA A 71 -12.91 10.05 1.26
C ALA A 71 -13.54 8.85 2.00
N PRO A 72 -14.40 8.06 1.34
CA PRO A 72 -15.21 7.04 1.97
C PRO A 72 -14.40 5.76 2.25
N ALA A 73 -13.32 5.87 3.03
CA ALA A 73 -12.50 4.74 3.43
C ALA A 73 -13.16 3.96 4.57
N ASP A 74 -13.20 2.65 4.45
CA ASP A 74 -13.62 1.75 5.52
C ASP A 74 -12.42 1.26 6.35
N VAL A 75 -11.31 0.93 5.67
CA VAL A 75 -10.03 0.51 6.28
C VAL A 75 -8.89 1.31 5.65
N PHE A 76 -7.91 1.68 6.47
CA PHE A 76 -6.69 2.34 6.03
C PHE A 76 -5.45 1.54 6.41
N ILE A 77 -4.51 1.38 5.46
CA ILE A 77 -3.22 0.72 5.68
C ILE A 77 -2.10 1.67 5.24
N SER A 78 -1.29 2.11 6.17
CA SER A 78 -0.17 3.03 5.93
C SER A 78 1.16 2.28 5.84
N ALA A 79 2.12 2.81 5.09
CA ALA A 79 3.50 2.31 5.06
C ALA A 79 4.41 2.99 6.10
N ASN A 80 3.86 3.73 7.04
CA ASN A 80 4.54 4.20 8.24
C ASN A 80 3.55 4.63 9.33
N THR A 81 4.06 4.71 10.56
CA THR A 81 3.29 5.16 11.73
C THR A 81 2.94 6.66 11.68
N LYS A 82 3.75 7.48 11.00
CA LYS A 82 3.52 8.95 10.93
C LYS A 82 2.14 9.29 10.34
N TRP A 83 1.77 8.67 9.23
CA TRP A 83 0.49 8.97 8.56
C TRP A 83 -0.70 8.32 9.25
N MET A 84 -0.50 7.18 9.91
CA MET A 84 -1.51 6.61 10.80
C MET A 84 -1.74 7.55 12.00
N ASN A 85 -0.68 7.98 12.68
CA ASN A 85 -0.75 8.91 13.80
C ASN A 85 -1.35 10.27 13.41
N TYR A 86 -1.19 10.70 12.16
CA TYR A 86 -1.85 11.90 11.64
C TYR A 86 -3.38 11.76 11.68
N LEU A 87 -3.93 10.61 11.27
CA LEU A 87 -5.37 10.34 11.35
C LEU A 87 -5.87 10.14 12.78
N VAL A 88 -5.07 9.51 13.65
CA VAL A 88 -5.40 9.35 15.09
C VAL A 88 -5.48 10.72 15.76
N LYS A 89 -4.48 11.58 15.56
CA LYS A 89 -4.47 12.96 16.12
C LYS A 89 -5.63 13.81 15.62
N SER A 90 -6.06 13.59 14.38
CA SER A 90 -7.21 14.26 13.76
C SER A 90 -8.55 13.61 14.14
N LYS A 91 -8.56 12.57 15.01
CA LYS A 91 -9.74 11.82 15.44
C LYS A 91 -10.51 11.12 14.31
N ALA A 92 -9.90 10.97 13.12
CA ALA A 92 -10.46 10.22 12.01
C ALA A 92 -10.32 8.69 12.21
N VAL A 93 -9.38 8.28 13.07
CA VAL A 93 -9.14 6.89 13.48
C VAL A 93 -9.00 6.86 15.01
N LYS A 94 -9.58 5.85 15.66
CA LYS A 94 -9.38 5.60 17.09
C LYS A 94 -8.05 4.89 17.30
N SER A 95 -7.27 5.30 18.30
CA SER A 95 -5.96 4.69 18.62
C SER A 95 -6.06 3.18 18.88
N ASP A 96 -7.10 2.75 19.56
CA ASP A 96 -7.34 1.36 19.96
C ASP A 96 -7.67 0.45 18.77
N ASN A 97 -7.97 1.04 17.61
CA ASN A 97 -8.26 0.34 16.36
C ASN A 97 -7.02 0.23 15.45
N VAL A 98 -5.83 0.59 15.93
CA VAL A 98 -4.59 0.52 15.14
C VAL A 98 -3.81 -0.73 15.47
N THR A 99 -3.42 -1.50 14.45
CA THR A 99 -2.56 -2.69 14.59
C THR A 99 -1.44 -2.63 13.56
N ASN A 100 -0.22 -2.98 13.95
CA ASN A 100 0.87 -3.18 13.00
C ASN A 100 0.70 -4.56 12.34
N LEU A 101 0.64 -4.58 11.01
CA LEU A 101 0.45 -5.83 10.25
C LEU A 101 1.77 -6.50 9.92
N VAL A 102 2.70 -5.78 9.30
CA VAL A 102 3.93 -6.32 8.71
C VAL A 102 5.05 -5.28 8.75
N HIS A 103 6.27 -5.75 8.51
CA HIS A 103 7.48 -4.96 8.34
C HIS A 103 8.03 -5.05 6.91
N ASN A 104 9.06 -4.24 6.60
CA ASN A 104 9.71 -4.23 5.29
C ASN A 104 11.17 -3.76 5.43
N SER A 105 11.95 -3.88 4.35
CA SER A 105 13.30 -3.35 4.24
C SER A 105 13.40 -2.33 3.11
N LEU A 106 14.37 -1.44 3.20
CA LEU A 106 14.66 -0.43 2.19
C LEU A 106 15.85 -0.87 1.32
N VAL A 107 15.72 -0.78 0.00
CA VAL A 107 16.77 -1.20 -0.94
C VAL A 107 17.08 -0.11 -1.97
N LEU A 108 18.33 -0.09 -2.41
CA LEU A 108 18.77 0.64 -3.60
C LEU A 108 18.65 -0.30 -4.79
N ILE A 109 17.97 0.15 -5.85
CA ILE A 109 17.78 -0.60 -7.09
C ILE A 109 18.39 0.14 -8.29
N ALA A 110 18.74 -0.62 -9.31
CA ALA A 110 19.13 -0.15 -10.63
C ALA A 110 18.38 -0.94 -11.72
N PRO A 111 18.30 -0.45 -12.96
CA PRO A 111 17.80 -1.25 -14.09
C PRO A 111 18.55 -2.59 -14.17
N GLN A 112 17.88 -3.67 -14.57
CA GLN A 112 18.47 -5.01 -14.64
C GLN A 112 19.76 -5.06 -15.49
N ALA A 113 19.81 -4.32 -16.60
CA ALA A 113 20.98 -4.23 -17.48
C ALA A 113 22.08 -3.26 -16.97
N SER A 114 21.89 -2.59 -15.83
CA SER A 114 22.86 -1.64 -15.30
C SER A 114 24.18 -2.33 -14.91
N THR A 115 25.28 -1.67 -15.15
CA THR A 115 26.63 -2.11 -14.73
C THR A 115 26.97 -1.62 -13.31
N VAL A 116 26.12 -0.84 -12.67
CA VAL A 116 26.34 -0.37 -11.28
C VAL A 116 26.48 -1.58 -10.37
N ALA A 117 27.65 -1.66 -9.71
CA ALA A 117 27.93 -2.64 -8.66
C ALA A 117 27.52 -2.10 -7.28
N SER A 118 27.50 -2.99 -6.29
CA SER A 118 27.30 -2.59 -4.89
C SER A 118 28.47 -1.69 -4.45
N PHE A 119 28.15 -0.68 -3.65
CA PHE A 119 29.13 0.24 -3.06
C PHE A 119 28.74 0.62 -1.64
N ASN A 120 29.66 1.20 -0.88
CA ASN A 120 29.37 1.67 0.46
C ASN A 120 28.44 2.89 0.41
N PHE A 121 27.23 2.79 0.95
CA PHE A 121 26.26 3.88 0.92
C PHE A 121 26.63 5.12 1.76
N SER A 122 27.65 5.04 2.61
CA SER A 122 28.23 6.22 3.26
C SER A 122 29.29 6.94 2.40
N ASP A 123 29.66 6.38 1.25
CA ASP A 123 30.63 6.98 0.33
C ASP A 123 29.95 7.93 -0.67
N ALA A 124 30.12 9.25 -0.45
CA ALA A 124 29.58 10.27 -1.34
C ALA A 124 30.14 10.21 -2.78
N ASN A 125 31.37 9.70 -2.98
CA ASN A 125 31.95 9.53 -4.30
C ASN A 125 31.29 8.34 -5.02
N GLY A 126 31.01 7.25 -4.30
CA GLY A 126 30.26 6.11 -4.81
C GLY A 126 28.89 6.54 -5.36
N TRP A 127 28.17 7.39 -4.63
CA TRP A 127 26.89 7.96 -5.11
C TRP A 127 27.08 8.81 -6.37
N SER A 128 28.09 9.68 -6.40
CA SER A 128 28.36 10.55 -7.55
C SER A 128 28.67 9.74 -8.81
N GLN A 129 29.46 8.69 -8.69
CA GLN A 129 29.81 7.77 -9.78
C GLN A 129 28.58 6.97 -10.26
N ALA A 130 27.82 6.39 -9.32
CA ALA A 130 26.67 5.56 -9.63
C ALA A 130 25.52 6.36 -10.26
N LEU A 131 25.31 7.63 -9.87
CA LEU A 131 24.33 8.53 -10.45
C LEU A 131 24.81 9.13 -11.78
N ALA A 132 26.11 9.30 -11.98
CA ALA A 132 26.71 9.86 -13.21
C ALA A 132 26.02 11.15 -13.69
N GLY A 133 25.70 12.07 -12.76
CA GLY A 133 25.00 13.31 -13.04
C GLY A 133 23.47 13.20 -13.21
N ASN A 134 22.93 12.00 -13.22
CA ASN A 134 21.49 11.74 -13.32
C ASN A 134 20.80 11.82 -11.95
N ARG A 135 19.51 11.44 -11.93
CA ARG A 135 18.66 11.57 -10.74
C ARG A 135 18.41 10.23 -10.05
N LEU A 136 18.31 10.29 -8.72
CA LEU A 136 17.87 9.20 -7.86
C LEU A 136 16.35 9.22 -7.75
N ALA A 137 15.67 8.18 -8.25
CA ALA A 137 14.23 8.02 -8.10
C ALA A 137 13.88 7.56 -6.68
N LEU A 138 13.00 8.28 -6.00
CA LEU A 138 12.45 7.85 -4.71
C LEU A 138 11.09 8.53 -4.45
N GLY A 139 10.30 8.01 -3.54
CA GLY A 139 9.10 8.69 -3.08
C GLY A 139 9.43 10.08 -2.56
N ASN A 140 8.53 11.05 -2.69
CA ASN A 140 8.81 12.41 -2.19
C ASN A 140 9.33 12.37 -0.74
N PRO A 141 10.57 12.83 -0.48
CA PRO A 141 11.23 12.69 0.82
C PRO A 141 10.60 13.51 1.95
N ALA A 142 9.70 14.44 1.62
CA ALA A 142 8.97 15.22 2.62
C ALA A 142 7.68 14.52 3.08
N SER A 143 7.11 13.60 2.27
CA SER A 143 5.76 13.11 2.51
C SER A 143 5.54 11.61 2.26
N VAL A 144 6.14 11.02 1.25
CA VAL A 144 5.96 9.60 0.91
C VAL A 144 6.80 8.72 1.85
N PRO A 145 6.24 7.72 2.52
CA PRO A 145 6.96 6.92 3.52
C PRO A 145 8.32 6.38 3.04
N ALA A 146 8.38 5.68 1.90
CA ALA A 146 9.64 5.16 1.35
C ALA A 146 10.69 6.27 1.14
N GLY A 147 10.27 7.43 0.65
CA GLY A 147 11.15 8.59 0.47
C GLY A 147 11.58 9.24 1.78
N MET A 148 10.73 9.20 2.80
CA MET A 148 11.06 9.68 4.15
C MET A 148 12.14 8.80 4.78
N TYR A 149 11.97 7.47 4.73
CA TYR A 149 12.99 6.51 5.19
C TYR A 149 14.29 6.62 4.40
N ALA A 150 14.20 6.77 3.05
CA ALA A 150 15.37 7.00 2.21
C ALA A 150 16.14 8.27 2.62
N ARG A 151 15.43 9.39 2.84
CA ARG A 151 16.05 10.63 3.32
C ARG A 151 16.69 10.45 4.69
N GLU A 152 16.02 9.77 5.61
CA GLU A 152 16.54 9.49 6.95
C GLU A 152 17.84 8.68 6.88
N SER A 153 17.83 7.54 6.15
CA SER A 153 19.00 6.71 5.92
C SER A 153 20.17 7.50 5.33
N LEU A 154 19.92 8.22 4.24
CA LEU A 154 20.95 8.98 3.54
C LEU A 154 21.49 10.15 4.38
N THR A 155 20.65 10.68 5.30
CA THR A 155 21.09 11.70 6.26
C THR A 155 22.00 11.09 7.33
N ASN A 156 21.61 9.96 7.92
CA ASN A 156 22.39 9.25 8.93
C ASN A 156 23.70 8.69 8.37
N LEU A 157 23.73 8.35 7.08
CA LEU A 157 24.94 7.96 6.34
C LEU A 157 25.80 9.16 5.90
N GLY A 158 25.36 10.40 6.16
CA GLY A 158 26.12 11.63 5.85
C GLY A 158 26.12 12.06 4.38
N VAL A 159 25.33 11.41 3.50
CA VAL A 159 25.39 11.65 2.04
C VAL A 159 24.23 12.49 1.51
N TRP A 160 23.15 12.66 2.27
CA TRP A 160 21.95 13.38 1.80
C TRP A 160 22.23 14.74 1.17
N LYS A 161 23.04 15.57 1.84
CA LYS A 161 23.41 16.93 1.38
C LYS A 161 24.08 16.95 0.01
N LYS A 162 24.75 15.87 -0.37
CA LYS A 162 25.45 15.76 -1.66
C LYS A 162 24.50 15.41 -2.80
N ILE A 163 23.44 14.63 -2.51
CA ILE A 163 22.58 14.07 -3.55
C ILE A 163 21.15 14.66 -3.55
N GLU A 164 20.76 15.45 -2.54
CA GLU A 164 19.39 15.97 -2.43
C GLU A 164 18.90 16.74 -3.67
N ARG A 165 19.80 17.44 -4.38
CA ARG A 165 19.49 18.15 -5.63
C ARG A 165 19.34 17.22 -6.84
N GLN A 166 19.82 16.00 -6.74
CA GLN A 166 19.69 14.97 -7.77
C GLN A 166 18.49 14.04 -7.55
N VAL A 167 17.62 14.32 -6.60
CA VAL A 167 16.42 13.53 -6.35
C VAL A 167 15.35 13.78 -7.42
N ALA A 168 14.76 12.70 -7.94
CA ALA A 168 13.51 12.69 -8.71
C ALA A 168 12.38 12.21 -7.81
N PRO A 169 11.61 13.15 -7.17
CA PRO A 169 10.58 12.77 -6.21
C PRO A 169 9.32 12.26 -6.91
N ALA A 170 8.88 11.05 -6.54
CA ALA A 170 7.66 10.43 -7.04
C ALA A 170 6.50 10.58 -6.04
N LYS A 171 5.25 10.51 -6.53
CA LYS A 171 4.03 10.61 -5.70
C LYS A 171 3.83 9.39 -4.79
N ASN A 172 4.42 8.24 -5.12
CA ASN A 172 4.45 7.03 -4.32
C ASN A 172 5.66 6.15 -4.73
N VAL A 173 5.92 5.06 -3.99
CA VAL A 173 7.08 4.19 -4.22
C VAL A 173 7.00 3.41 -5.53
N ARG A 174 5.80 3.00 -5.98
CA ARG A 174 5.63 2.28 -7.25
C ARG A 174 5.95 3.15 -8.46
N LEU A 175 5.68 4.44 -8.40
CA LEU A 175 6.12 5.39 -9.43
C LEU A 175 7.64 5.57 -9.42
N ALA A 176 8.30 5.52 -8.26
CA ALA A 176 9.75 5.53 -8.19
C ALA A 176 10.36 4.25 -8.80
N LEU A 177 9.80 3.07 -8.49
CA LEU A 177 10.17 1.80 -9.13
C LEU A 177 10.04 1.89 -10.66
N ALA A 178 8.90 2.38 -11.15
CA ALA A 178 8.63 2.49 -12.59
C ALA A 178 9.64 3.39 -13.34
N LEU A 179 10.16 4.44 -12.72
CA LEU A 179 11.22 5.27 -13.31
C LEU A 179 12.51 4.46 -13.53
N VAL A 180 12.85 3.58 -12.60
CA VAL A 180 14.04 2.71 -12.71
C VAL A 180 13.81 1.59 -13.71
N GLU A 181 12.64 0.94 -13.69
CA GLU A 181 12.26 -0.11 -14.64
C GLU A 181 12.35 0.34 -16.11
N ARG A 182 12.04 1.62 -16.37
CA ARG A 182 12.06 2.22 -17.70
C ARG A 182 13.42 2.82 -18.08
N GLY A 183 14.40 2.78 -17.16
CA GLY A 183 15.71 3.39 -17.37
C GLY A 183 15.69 4.93 -17.33
N GLU A 184 14.59 5.55 -16.88
CA GLU A 184 14.47 7.01 -16.73
C GLU A 184 15.26 7.53 -15.50
N ALA A 185 15.60 6.63 -14.58
CA ALA A 185 16.53 6.87 -13.47
C ALA A 185 17.52 5.71 -13.38
N PRO A 186 18.84 5.98 -13.25
CA PRO A 186 19.86 4.94 -13.11
C PRO A 186 19.79 4.22 -11.77
N LEU A 187 19.23 4.86 -10.75
CA LEU A 187 19.07 4.35 -9.40
C LEU A 187 17.74 4.77 -8.81
N GLY A 188 17.21 3.93 -7.92
CA GLY A 188 16.03 4.26 -7.11
C GLY A 188 16.10 3.66 -5.72
N VAL A 189 15.40 4.30 -4.76
CA VAL A 189 15.21 3.74 -3.43
C VAL A 189 13.73 3.35 -3.27
N VAL A 190 13.51 2.06 -3.03
CA VAL A 190 12.20 1.42 -2.91
C VAL A 190 12.20 0.42 -1.75
N TYR A 191 11.06 -0.16 -1.43
CA TYR A 191 11.02 -1.29 -0.51
C TYR A 191 11.52 -2.58 -1.18
N LYS A 192 12.04 -3.51 -0.38
CA LYS A 192 12.48 -4.82 -0.85
C LYS A 192 11.33 -5.58 -1.54
N THR A 193 10.13 -5.50 -0.97
CA THR A 193 8.92 -6.08 -1.56
C THR A 193 8.61 -5.52 -2.95
N ASP A 194 8.84 -4.22 -3.21
CA ASP A 194 8.64 -3.64 -4.54
C ASP A 194 9.66 -4.18 -5.55
N ALA A 195 10.93 -4.32 -5.13
CA ALA A 195 11.98 -4.86 -5.99
C ALA A 195 11.76 -6.33 -6.39
N LEU A 196 11.15 -7.13 -5.50
CA LEU A 196 10.86 -8.55 -5.75
C LEU A 196 9.73 -8.78 -6.76
N LEU A 197 8.91 -7.78 -7.07
CA LEU A 197 7.77 -7.92 -7.99
C LEU A 197 8.14 -7.93 -9.46
N THR A 198 9.38 -7.60 -9.80
CA THR A 198 9.78 -7.39 -11.19
C THR A 198 11.19 -7.90 -11.46
N ASN A 199 11.41 -8.39 -12.67
CA ASN A 199 12.75 -8.78 -13.14
C ASN A 199 13.43 -7.64 -13.93
N LYS A 200 12.83 -6.45 -14.00
CA LYS A 200 13.39 -5.31 -14.75
C LYS A 200 14.40 -4.50 -13.96
N VAL A 201 14.48 -4.74 -12.65
CA VAL A 201 15.46 -4.10 -11.78
C VAL A 201 16.28 -5.13 -11.02
N LYS A 202 17.47 -4.74 -10.59
CA LYS A 202 18.31 -5.49 -9.66
C LYS A 202 18.50 -4.70 -8.37
N VAL A 203 18.63 -5.41 -7.26
CA VAL A 203 19.04 -4.81 -5.98
C VAL A 203 20.55 -4.57 -5.99
N VAL A 204 20.97 -3.32 -5.81
CA VAL A 204 22.36 -2.89 -5.68
C VAL A 204 22.84 -3.10 -4.24
N GLY A 205 21.96 -2.88 -3.27
CA GLY A 205 22.24 -3.12 -1.85
C GLY A 205 21.02 -2.78 -0.99
N GLU A 206 21.06 -3.21 0.26
CA GLU A 206 20.03 -2.98 1.28
C GLU A 206 20.53 -1.94 2.30
N PHE A 207 19.67 -1.03 2.69
CA PHE A 207 19.97 -0.07 3.76
C PHE A 207 19.91 -0.78 5.11
N ALA A 208 20.91 -0.57 5.94
CA ALA A 208 20.93 -1.16 7.27
C ALA A 208 19.81 -0.59 8.16
N ASN A 209 19.15 -1.44 8.93
CA ASN A 209 18.01 -1.07 9.77
C ASN A 209 18.30 0.04 10.80
N ASN A 210 19.56 0.19 11.23
CA ASN A 210 19.97 1.26 12.13
C ASN A 210 20.15 2.63 11.44
N THR A 211 19.93 2.72 10.13
CA THR A 211 20.03 3.99 9.37
C THR A 211 18.70 4.72 9.26
N HIS A 212 17.60 4.11 9.57
CA HIS A 212 16.24 4.67 9.55
C HIS A 212 15.37 4.04 10.64
N ALA A 213 14.24 4.66 10.95
CA ALA A 213 13.23 4.08 11.83
C ALA A 213 12.64 2.80 11.21
N ASP A 214 12.13 1.90 12.06
CA ASP A 214 11.50 0.65 11.62
C ASP A 214 10.39 0.92 10.58
N ILE A 215 10.44 0.14 9.50
CA ILE A 215 9.44 0.20 8.44
C ILE A 215 8.28 -0.69 8.82
N VAL A 216 7.24 -0.08 9.37
CA VAL A 216 6.05 -0.77 9.89
C VAL A 216 4.83 -0.34 9.07
N TYR A 217 3.93 -1.29 8.82
CA TYR A 217 2.66 -1.06 8.14
C TYR A 217 1.49 -1.15 9.13
N PRO A 218 1.10 -0.02 9.75
CA PRO A 218 -0.10 0.01 10.59
C PRO A 218 -1.36 0.02 9.73
N ALA A 219 -2.38 -0.73 10.17
CA ALA A 219 -3.73 -0.72 9.65
C ALA A 219 -4.73 -0.24 10.70
N ALA A 220 -5.85 0.32 10.25
CA ALA A 220 -6.92 0.75 11.13
C ALA A 220 -8.29 0.71 10.44
N VAL A 221 -9.33 0.46 11.23
CA VAL A 221 -10.72 0.72 10.85
C VAL A 221 -10.96 2.24 10.87
N VAL A 222 -11.43 2.78 9.75
CA VAL A 222 -11.80 4.20 9.60
C VAL A 222 -13.29 4.38 9.84
N LYS A 223 -14.12 3.58 9.15
CA LYS A 223 -15.57 3.58 9.31
C LYS A 223 -15.99 2.35 10.12
N ASP A 224 -16.64 2.59 11.26
CA ASP A 224 -17.11 1.52 12.15
C ASP A 224 -18.32 0.80 11.55
N SER A 225 -18.07 -0.32 10.86
CA SER A 225 -19.08 -1.24 10.34
C SER A 225 -18.68 -2.69 10.64
N THR A 226 -19.63 -3.62 10.56
CA THR A 226 -19.37 -5.05 10.71
C THR A 226 -18.35 -5.53 9.69
N GLN A 227 -18.50 -5.13 8.43
CA GLN A 227 -17.64 -5.53 7.32
C GLN A 227 -16.22 -4.97 7.47
N SER A 228 -16.09 -3.70 7.88
CA SER A 228 -14.78 -3.08 8.15
C SER A 228 -14.02 -3.83 9.24
N LYS A 229 -14.69 -4.18 10.34
CA LYS A 229 -14.11 -4.96 11.44
C LYS A 229 -13.74 -6.37 10.97
N GLN A 230 -14.61 -7.03 10.21
CA GLN A 230 -14.39 -8.38 9.70
C GLN A 230 -13.16 -8.42 8.77
N PHE A 231 -13.02 -7.48 7.84
CA PHE A 231 -11.84 -7.38 6.99
C PHE A 231 -10.58 -7.04 7.77
N PHE A 232 -10.70 -6.14 8.75
CA PHE A 232 -9.57 -5.78 9.62
C PHE A 232 -9.06 -6.97 10.45
N GLU A 233 -9.97 -7.82 10.96
CA GLU A 233 -9.59 -9.07 11.63
C GLU A 233 -8.97 -10.07 10.63
N TYR A 234 -9.53 -10.15 9.41
CA TYR A 234 -8.98 -11.02 8.37
C TYR A 234 -7.54 -10.63 7.98
N LEU A 235 -7.20 -9.33 7.94
CA LEU A 235 -5.83 -8.86 7.71
C LEU A 235 -4.81 -9.41 8.73
N LYS A 236 -5.27 -9.84 9.91
CA LYS A 236 -4.44 -10.41 10.98
C LYS A 236 -4.43 -11.96 10.98
N SER A 237 -5.23 -12.59 10.15
CA SER A 237 -5.34 -14.05 10.03
C SER A 237 -4.07 -14.68 9.46
N ASP A 238 -3.94 -15.98 9.66
CA ASP A 238 -2.80 -16.72 9.10
C ASP A 238 -2.85 -16.77 7.56
N ASP A 239 -4.04 -16.79 6.95
CA ASP A 239 -4.21 -16.70 5.50
C ASP A 239 -3.65 -15.39 4.94
N ALA A 240 -3.95 -14.24 5.57
CA ALA A 240 -3.42 -12.96 5.17
C ALA A 240 -1.91 -12.87 5.43
N LYS A 241 -1.40 -13.41 6.55
CA LYS A 241 0.03 -13.47 6.84
C LYS A 241 0.80 -14.27 5.80
N GLN A 242 0.27 -15.42 5.36
CA GLN A 242 0.89 -16.20 4.28
C GLN A 242 1.01 -15.39 2.98
N VAL A 243 -0.02 -14.63 2.62
CA VAL A 243 0.04 -13.74 1.46
C VAL A 243 1.11 -12.66 1.65
N PHE A 244 1.17 -12.01 2.80
CA PHE A 244 2.21 -11.01 3.06
C PHE A 244 3.62 -11.59 2.94
N VAL A 245 3.87 -12.75 3.51
CA VAL A 245 5.17 -13.46 3.41
C VAL A 245 5.50 -13.83 1.97
N GLN A 246 4.52 -14.29 1.18
CA GLN A 246 4.68 -14.59 -0.25
C GLN A 246 5.17 -13.36 -1.05
N TYR A 247 4.72 -12.16 -0.68
CA TYR A 247 5.17 -10.90 -1.29
C TYR A 247 6.43 -10.32 -0.63
N GLY A 248 7.07 -11.02 0.30
CA GLY A 248 8.34 -10.65 0.93
C GLY A 248 8.21 -9.69 2.11
N PHE A 249 7.01 -9.43 2.62
CA PHE A 249 6.81 -8.73 3.90
C PHE A 249 7.28 -9.60 5.07
N GLN A 250 7.67 -8.94 6.17
CA GLN A 250 8.19 -9.56 7.39
C GLN A 250 7.22 -9.37 8.56
#